data_622172cd9873153f92272ab4117e6281
#
_entry.id   622172cd9873153f92272ab4117e6281
#
_cell.length_a   1.000
_cell.length_b   1.000
_cell.length_c   1.000
_cell.angle_alpha   90.00
_cell.angle_beta   90.00
_cell.angle_gamma   90.00
#
_symmetry.space_group_name_H-M   'P 1'
#
loop_
_entity.id
_entity.type
_entity.pdbx_description
1 polymer ?
#
loop_
_entity_poly.entity_id
_entity_poly.type
_entity_poly.pdbx_seq_one_letter_code
_entity_poly.pdbx_strand_id
1 'polypeptide(L)'
;MVAVTKASEQRTDEYGIERAKQDEPGFVDRLRLKWSWFDHIMRMNERFGSVGGNQYAAGITYFSVLSMFPILMLVFAGLGFALANNAELLEQVQGRISEMASGEMGTTLNQILETAIEQRGAIASIGTLTALWSGLGWMNNLRYGVSKMWKVDPTQEGFLAAKLKDLIGLIGLLVAFVIAFGVTAVGASGLTGRVIEKLGLSHIPGISYLSFAVALIVGLLANFLVFLWLIKFMPRTSVPMRSAVHAAMIGAVAFEIFKQLANMFFSNGLSNPAGATFGPIIGIMVLLYFVWRILLYCSAWAATTEESLAQTAVEVPEPAVIRVRNEVKQGAPGAAWAGIGAAFGVVGATVASKMFRR
;
A
#
# COMPACT_ATOMS: atom_id res chain seq x y z
N MET A 1 6.91 -13.11 -42.83
CA MET A 1 5.96 -14.21 -43.15
C MET A 1 5.01 -14.33 -41.98
N VAL A 2 3.77 -13.87 -42.10
CA VAL A 2 2.74 -14.08 -41.08
C VAL A 2 2.19 -15.47 -41.35
N ALA A 3 2.38 -16.39 -40.39
CA ALA A 3 1.80 -17.71 -40.46
C ALA A 3 0.26 -17.54 -40.42
N VAL A 4 -0.40 -17.81 -41.54
CA VAL A 4 -1.84 -17.92 -41.57
C VAL A 4 -2.18 -19.24 -40.90
N THR A 5 -2.58 -19.19 -39.63
CA THR A 5 -3.14 -20.36 -38.93
C THR A 5 -4.48 -20.68 -39.60
N LYS A 6 -4.60 -21.85 -40.20
CA LYS A 6 -5.87 -22.38 -40.70
C LYS A 6 -6.84 -22.49 -39.50
N ALA A 7 -8.06 -21.98 -39.67
CA ALA A 7 -9.14 -22.17 -38.72
C ALA A 7 -9.35 -23.69 -38.47
N SER A 8 -9.50 -24.08 -37.19
CA SER A 8 -9.75 -25.47 -36.84
C SER A 8 -11.17 -25.84 -37.22
N GLU A 9 -11.36 -26.82 -38.08
CA GLU A 9 -12.68 -27.34 -38.50
C GLU A 9 -13.59 -27.75 -37.31
N GLN A 10 -12.96 -28.14 -36.20
CA GLN A 10 -13.67 -28.51 -34.95
C GLN A 10 -14.19 -27.29 -34.14
N ARG A 11 -13.78 -26.08 -34.48
CA ARG A 11 -14.16 -24.84 -33.79
C ARG A 11 -14.98 -23.90 -34.64
N THR A 12 -15.28 -24.29 -35.86
CA THR A 12 -16.01 -23.48 -36.83
C THR A 12 -17.49 -23.76 -36.71
N ASP A 13 -18.32 -22.71 -36.56
CA ASP A 13 -19.77 -22.85 -36.55
C ASP A 13 -20.33 -23.06 -37.98
N GLU A 14 -21.66 -23.22 -38.12
CA GLU A 14 -22.33 -23.40 -39.38
C GLU A 14 -22.16 -22.26 -40.40
N TYR A 15 -21.66 -21.10 -39.93
CA TYR A 15 -21.35 -19.91 -40.74
C TYR A 15 -19.87 -19.80 -41.07
N GLY A 16 -19.05 -20.79 -40.73
CA GLY A 16 -17.60 -20.77 -40.98
C GLY A 16 -16.82 -19.86 -40.04
N ILE A 17 -17.37 -19.41 -38.93
CA ILE A 17 -16.73 -18.53 -37.95
C ILE A 17 -16.12 -19.38 -36.83
N GLU A 18 -14.81 -19.24 -36.63
CA GLU A 18 -14.12 -19.89 -35.51
C GLU A 18 -14.50 -19.21 -34.20
N ARG A 19 -15.25 -19.92 -33.36
CA ARG A 19 -15.64 -19.44 -32.03
C ARG A 19 -14.65 -19.99 -30.99
N ALA A 20 -14.16 -19.09 -30.12
CA ALA A 20 -13.44 -19.51 -28.95
C ALA A 20 -14.35 -20.42 -28.10
N LYS A 21 -13.90 -21.64 -27.82
CA LYS A 21 -14.57 -22.48 -26.83
C LYS A 21 -14.60 -21.68 -25.52
N GLN A 22 -15.76 -21.52 -24.92
CA GLN A 22 -15.79 -21.09 -23.52
C GLN A 22 -15.02 -22.16 -22.73
N ASP A 23 -13.86 -21.79 -22.24
CA ASP A 23 -13.09 -22.70 -21.40
C ASP A 23 -13.96 -23.08 -20.21
N GLU A 24 -14.04 -24.37 -19.91
CA GLU A 24 -14.73 -24.83 -18.71
C GLU A 24 -14.13 -24.09 -17.51
N PRO A 25 -14.95 -23.55 -16.61
CA PRO A 25 -14.44 -22.78 -15.47
C PRO A 25 -13.44 -23.60 -14.68
N GLY A 26 -12.23 -23.06 -14.51
CA GLY A 26 -11.15 -23.67 -13.76
C GLY A 26 -11.57 -23.99 -12.31
N PHE A 27 -10.77 -24.75 -11.59
CA PHE A 27 -11.05 -25.08 -10.20
C PHE A 27 -11.28 -23.83 -9.33
N VAL A 28 -10.47 -22.80 -9.51
CA VAL A 28 -10.60 -21.52 -8.80
C VAL A 28 -11.91 -20.82 -9.16
N ASP A 29 -12.28 -20.79 -10.46
CA ASP A 29 -13.51 -20.15 -10.92
C ASP A 29 -14.77 -20.83 -10.38
N ARG A 30 -14.74 -22.16 -10.28
CA ARG A 30 -15.82 -22.93 -9.63
C ARG A 30 -15.95 -22.60 -8.14
N LEU A 31 -14.84 -22.39 -7.42
CA LEU A 31 -14.87 -21.97 -6.02
C LEU A 31 -15.39 -20.54 -5.87
N ARG A 32 -15.01 -19.62 -6.76
CA ARG A 32 -15.51 -18.24 -6.80
C ARG A 32 -17.02 -18.19 -7.01
N LEU A 33 -17.53 -19.01 -7.93
CA LEU A 33 -18.97 -19.11 -8.18
C LEU A 33 -19.74 -19.73 -7.00
N LYS A 34 -19.11 -20.62 -6.23
CA LYS A 34 -19.73 -21.30 -5.09
C LYS A 34 -19.74 -20.49 -3.81
N TRP A 35 -18.68 -19.71 -3.56
CA TRP A 35 -18.45 -18.98 -2.30
C TRP A 35 -18.17 -17.50 -2.55
N SER A 36 -19.15 -16.63 -2.27
CA SER A 36 -19.04 -15.19 -2.47
C SER A 36 -17.92 -14.55 -1.64
N TRP A 37 -17.65 -15.04 -0.42
CA TRP A 37 -16.55 -14.57 0.41
C TRP A 37 -15.17 -14.88 -0.22
N PHE A 38 -15.05 -16.05 -0.84
CA PHE A 38 -13.81 -16.44 -1.54
C PHE A 38 -13.62 -15.59 -2.80
N ASP A 39 -14.69 -15.36 -3.56
CA ASP A 39 -14.62 -14.46 -4.71
C ASP A 39 -14.21 -13.04 -4.30
N HIS A 40 -14.70 -12.52 -3.17
CA HIS A 40 -14.30 -11.22 -2.66
C HIS A 40 -12.80 -11.18 -2.29
N ILE A 41 -12.25 -12.23 -1.67
CA ILE A 41 -10.81 -12.34 -1.40
C ILE A 41 -10.02 -12.34 -2.72
N MET A 42 -10.47 -13.06 -3.73
CA MET A 42 -9.80 -13.10 -5.02
C MET A 42 -9.83 -11.71 -5.69
N ARG A 43 -10.98 -11.03 -5.70
CA ARG A 43 -11.12 -9.65 -6.22
C ARG A 43 -10.21 -8.67 -5.47
N MET A 44 -10.12 -8.78 -4.15
CA MET A 44 -9.19 -7.98 -3.34
C MET A 44 -7.74 -8.21 -3.78
N ASN A 45 -7.33 -9.47 -3.90
CA ASN A 45 -5.96 -9.82 -4.29
C ASN A 45 -5.63 -9.38 -5.74
N GLU A 46 -6.56 -9.59 -6.67
CA GLU A 46 -6.46 -9.10 -8.05
C GLU A 46 -6.35 -7.57 -8.10
N ARG A 47 -7.16 -6.85 -7.30
CA ARG A 47 -7.11 -5.40 -7.18
C ARG A 47 -5.74 -4.94 -6.67
N PHE A 48 -5.26 -5.53 -5.58
CA PHE A 48 -3.96 -5.22 -5.00
C PHE A 48 -2.80 -5.46 -5.99
N GLY A 49 -2.82 -6.62 -6.70
CA GLY A 49 -1.80 -6.98 -7.68
C GLY A 49 -1.82 -6.09 -8.92
N SER A 50 -3.02 -5.87 -9.51
CA SER A 50 -3.18 -5.12 -10.76
C SER A 50 -2.75 -3.65 -10.67
N VAL A 51 -2.87 -3.04 -9.49
CA VAL A 51 -2.45 -1.64 -9.27
C VAL A 51 -1.03 -1.51 -8.71
N GLY A 52 -0.31 -2.61 -8.49
CA GLY A 52 1.05 -2.56 -7.97
C GLY A 52 1.12 -2.29 -6.47
N GLY A 53 0.27 -2.92 -5.66
CA GLY A 53 0.18 -2.70 -4.21
C GLY A 53 1.49 -2.89 -3.46
N ASN A 54 2.34 -3.84 -3.88
CA ASN A 54 3.66 -4.05 -3.27
C ASN A 54 4.59 -2.85 -3.46
N GLN A 55 4.59 -2.22 -4.64
CA GLN A 55 5.40 -1.04 -4.94
C GLN A 55 4.95 0.15 -4.10
N TYR A 56 3.64 0.34 -3.93
CA TYR A 56 3.12 1.40 -3.05
C TYR A 56 3.46 1.13 -1.58
N ALA A 57 3.34 -0.10 -1.09
CA ALA A 57 3.77 -0.46 0.27
C ALA A 57 5.25 -0.14 0.49
N ALA A 58 6.12 -0.47 -0.45
CA ALA A 58 7.55 -0.16 -0.39
C ALA A 58 7.81 1.36 -0.43
N GLY A 59 7.14 2.10 -1.30
CA GLY A 59 7.23 3.56 -1.37
C GLY A 59 6.80 4.24 -0.07
N ILE A 60 5.67 3.83 0.51
CA ILE A 60 5.20 4.37 1.81
C ILE A 60 6.21 4.04 2.91
N THR A 61 6.78 2.82 2.91
CA THR A 61 7.82 2.41 3.86
C THR A 61 9.04 3.31 3.79
N TYR A 62 9.56 3.58 2.58
CA TYR A 62 10.69 4.47 2.38
C TYR A 62 10.44 5.86 2.98
N PHE A 63 9.31 6.48 2.65
CA PHE A 63 8.95 7.78 3.21
C PHE A 63 8.67 7.74 4.71
N SER A 64 8.16 6.62 5.25
CA SER A 64 7.99 6.43 6.70
C SER A 64 9.34 6.48 7.42
N VAL A 65 10.32 5.76 6.90
CA VAL A 65 11.68 5.74 7.49
C VAL A 65 12.34 7.12 7.40
N LEU A 66 12.23 7.81 6.26
CA LEU A 66 12.74 9.18 6.12
C LEU A 66 12.09 10.16 7.09
N SER A 67 10.79 10.01 7.35
CA SER A 67 10.06 10.88 8.27
C SER A 67 10.37 10.60 9.74
N MET A 68 10.94 9.45 10.08
CA MET A 68 11.29 9.13 11.46
C MET A 68 12.33 10.10 12.04
N PHE A 69 13.34 10.52 11.27
CA PHE A 69 14.39 11.40 11.75
C PHE A 69 13.84 12.78 12.18
N PRO A 70 13.07 13.51 11.34
CA PRO A 70 12.45 14.75 11.78
C PRO A 70 11.47 14.60 12.94
N ILE A 71 10.73 13.48 12.99
CA ILE A 71 9.82 13.19 14.11
C ILE A 71 10.63 13.01 15.41
N LEU A 72 11.73 12.26 15.37
CA LEU A 72 12.61 12.10 16.52
C LEU A 72 13.21 13.45 16.97
N MET A 73 13.59 14.33 16.03
CA MET A 73 14.02 15.68 16.38
C MET A 73 12.96 16.45 17.17
N LEU A 74 11.69 16.36 16.76
CA LEU A 74 10.59 17.00 17.49
C LEU A 74 10.34 16.38 18.86
N VAL A 75 10.48 15.07 18.98
CA VAL A 75 10.39 14.38 20.29
C VAL A 75 11.49 14.86 21.22
N PHE A 76 12.74 14.92 20.74
CA PHE A 76 13.87 15.43 21.54
C PHE A 76 13.71 16.89 21.88
N ALA A 77 13.23 17.73 20.97
CA ALA A 77 12.92 19.12 21.28
C ALA A 77 11.85 19.25 22.37
N GLY A 78 10.77 18.47 22.26
CA GLY A 78 9.70 18.44 23.27
C GLY A 78 10.19 17.98 24.63
N LEU A 79 10.99 16.93 24.68
CA LEU A 79 11.67 16.49 25.91
C LEU A 79 12.59 17.57 26.46
N GLY A 80 13.40 18.23 25.60
CA GLY A 80 14.27 19.31 25.99
C GLY A 80 13.51 20.48 26.65
N PHE A 81 12.34 20.87 26.09
CA PHE A 81 11.49 21.90 26.69
C PHE A 81 10.87 21.45 28.01
N ALA A 82 10.41 20.21 28.10
CA ALA A 82 9.79 19.66 29.31
C ALA A 82 10.81 19.58 30.47
N LEU A 83 12.02 19.08 30.17
CA LEU A 83 13.08 18.87 31.16
C LEU A 83 13.78 20.17 31.57
N ALA A 84 13.92 21.14 30.66
CA ALA A 84 14.55 22.43 30.96
C ALA A 84 13.83 23.22 32.07
N ASN A 85 12.53 23.01 32.24
CA ASN A 85 11.70 23.72 33.20
C ASN A 85 11.32 22.86 34.44
N ASN A 86 11.82 21.63 34.53
CA ASN A 86 11.48 20.70 35.61
C ASN A 86 12.69 19.88 36.05
N ALA A 87 13.41 20.39 37.06
CA ALA A 87 14.64 19.75 37.59
C ALA A 87 14.37 18.34 38.17
N GLU A 88 13.21 18.16 38.80
CA GLU A 88 12.82 16.86 39.37
C GLU A 88 12.61 15.80 38.27
N LEU A 89 11.95 16.17 37.18
CA LEU A 89 11.77 15.28 36.04
C LEU A 89 13.11 14.96 35.37
N LEU A 90 14.02 15.94 35.28
CA LEU A 90 15.37 15.74 34.73
C LEU A 90 16.15 14.71 35.56
N GLU A 91 16.15 14.85 36.88
CA GLU A 91 16.80 13.92 37.81
C GLU A 91 16.24 12.50 37.71
N GLN A 92 14.91 12.38 37.61
CA GLN A 92 14.23 11.09 37.41
C GLN A 92 14.65 10.43 36.09
N VAL A 93 14.71 11.21 34.99
CA VAL A 93 15.12 10.68 33.66
C VAL A 93 16.58 10.27 33.67
N GLN A 94 17.49 11.10 34.23
CA GLN A 94 18.92 10.77 34.37
C GLN A 94 19.16 9.54 35.24
N GLY A 95 18.38 9.41 36.32
CA GLY A 95 18.40 8.23 37.18
C GLY A 95 17.98 6.96 36.40
N ARG A 96 16.92 7.03 35.63
CA ARG A 96 16.48 5.91 34.77
C ARG A 96 17.50 5.54 33.69
N ILE A 97 18.13 6.54 33.07
CA ILE A 97 19.21 6.28 32.10
C ILE A 97 20.35 5.53 32.77
N SER A 98 20.77 5.96 33.99
CA SER A 98 21.85 5.32 34.74
C SER A 98 21.49 3.90 35.18
N GLU A 99 20.23 3.62 35.51
CA GLU A 99 19.74 2.28 35.83
C GLU A 99 19.72 1.33 34.62
N MET A 100 19.32 1.86 33.44
CA MET A 100 19.11 1.05 32.23
C MET A 100 20.38 0.87 31.39
N ALA A 101 21.28 1.84 31.42
CA ALA A 101 22.49 1.87 30.60
C ALA A 101 23.70 2.29 31.44
N SER A 102 24.62 1.37 31.67
CA SER A 102 25.89 1.62 32.36
C SER A 102 27.06 1.83 31.36
N GLY A 103 28.10 2.55 31.76
CA GLY A 103 29.29 2.77 30.96
C GLY A 103 29.09 3.77 29.81
N GLU A 104 29.73 3.51 28.68
CA GLU A 104 29.78 4.43 27.53
C GLU A 104 28.38 4.76 26.94
N MET A 105 27.46 3.81 26.99
CA MET A 105 26.10 4.03 26.52
C MET A 105 25.31 5.00 27.41
N GLY A 106 25.46 4.88 28.73
CA GLY A 106 24.84 5.83 29.67
C GLY A 106 25.38 7.25 29.49
N THR A 107 26.66 7.39 29.27
CA THR A 107 27.32 8.69 28.98
C THR A 107 26.79 9.29 27.68
N THR A 108 26.67 8.48 26.61
CA THR A 108 26.13 8.92 25.32
C THR A 108 24.68 9.38 25.43
N LEU A 109 23.84 8.62 26.16
CA LEU A 109 22.42 8.98 26.35
C LEU A 109 22.29 10.29 27.14
N ASN A 110 23.10 10.51 28.17
CA ASN A 110 23.11 11.75 28.93
C ASN A 110 23.58 12.94 28.08
N GLN A 111 24.61 12.78 27.23
CA GLN A 111 25.03 13.81 26.28
C GLN A 111 23.92 14.17 25.26
N ILE A 112 23.19 13.17 24.74
CA ILE A 112 22.04 13.42 23.86
C ILE A 112 20.98 14.21 24.60
N LEU A 113 20.70 13.87 25.86
CA LEU A 113 19.71 14.56 26.69
C LEU A 113 20.12 16.02 26.94
N GLU A 114 21.40 16.26 27.31
CA GLU A 114 21.96 17.59 27.54
C GLU A 114 21.89 18.44 26.26
N THR A 115 22.32 17.89 25.13
CA THR A 115 22.19 18.54 23.82
C THR A 115 20.71 18.88 23.47
N ALA A 116 19.78 17.99 23.77
CA ALA A 116 18.36 18.21 23.55
C ALA A 116 17.82 19.37 24.41
N ILE A 117 18.31 19.53 25.64
CA ILE A 117 17.95 20.63 26.55
C ILE A 117 18.57 21.94 26.09
N GLU A 118 19.86 21.97 25.78
CA GLU A 118 20.58 23.17 25.38
C GLU A 118 20.12 23.72 24.03
N GLN A 119 19.97 22.82 23.05
CA GLN A 119 19.61 23.21 21.68
C GLN A 119 18.13 23.09 21.35
N ARG A 120 17.26 22.94 22.36
CA ARG A 120 15.82 22.71 22.17
C ARG A 120 15.14 23.67 21.20
N GLY A 121 15.53 24.96 21.21
CA GLY A 121 14.96 25.97 20.32
C GLY A 121 15.39 25.77 18.85
N ALA A 122 16.66 25.50 18.60
CA ALA A 122 17.18 25.24 17.27
C ALA A 122 16.64 23.91 16.72
N ILE A 123 16.65 22.86 17.54
CA ILE A 123 16.13 21.54 17.18
C ILE A 123 14.61 21.63 16.91
N ALA A 124 13.86 22.39 17.70
CA ALA A 124 12.43 22.58 17.47
C ALA A 124 12.15 23.30 16.15
N SER A 125 12.86 24.39 15.84
CA SER A 125 12.62 25.17 14.61
C SER A 125 12.97 24.39 13.34
N ILE A 126 14.19 23.85 13.26
CA ILE A 126 14.63 23.03 12.11
C ILE A 126 13.83 21.73 12.05
N GLY A 127 13.63 21.06 13.20
CA GLY A 127 12.85 19.84 13.30
C GLY A 127 11.41 20.03 12.84
N THR A 128 10.75 21.15 13.20
CA THR A 128 9.37 21.43 12.75
C THR A 128 9.31 21.60 11.24
N LEU A 129 10.21 22.39 10.64
CA LEU A 129 10.20 22.61 9.20
C LEU A 129 10.48 21.31 8.43
N THR A 130 11.46 20.54 8.87
CA THR A 130 11.82 19.26 8.23
C THR A 130 10.76 18.20 8.46
N ALA A 131 10.14 18.12 9.66
CA ALA A 131 9.06 17.20 9.96
C ALA A 131 7.78 17.52 9.16
N LEU A 132 7.45 18.81 9.01
CA LEU A 132 6.31 19.23 8.20
C LEU A 132 6.52 18.87 6.73
N TRP A 133 7.72 19.15 6.19
CA TRP A 133 8.06 18.80 4.81
C TRP A 133 8.02 17.30 4.56
N SER A 134 8.73 16.50 5.37
CA SER A 134 8.80 15.05 5.23
C SER A 134 7.47 14.37 5.56
N GLY A 135 6.75 14.86 6.58
CA GLY A 135 5.43 14.36 6.96
C GLY A 135 4.37 14.58 5.88
N LEU A 136 4.35 15.76 5.24
CA LEU A 136 3.48 16.00 4.09
C LEU A 136 3.86 15.12 2.88
N GLY A 137 5.14 14.86 2.66
CA GLY A 137 5.63 13.93 1.64
C GLY A 137 5.17 12.51 1.91
N TRP A 138 5.33 12.05 3.14
CA TRP A 138 4.87 10.73 3.57
C TRP A 138 3.33 10.59 3.46
N MET A 139 2.58 11.57 3.97
CA MET A 139 1.11 11.57 3.90
C MET A 139 0.61 11.55 2.46
N ASN A 140 1.24 12.31 1.55
CA ASN A 140 0.91 12.27 0.14
C ASN A 140 1.11 10.86 -0.47
N ASN A 141 2.23 10.18 -0.15
CA ASN A 141 2.49 8.81 -0.62
C ASN A 141 1.49 7.80 -0.05
N LEU A 142 1.14 7.95 1.23
CA LEU A 142 0.14 7.12 1.88
C LEU A 142 -1.23 7.28 1.21
N ARG A 143 -1.70 8.52 1.06
CA ARG A 143 -2.97 8.83 0.40
C ARG A 143 -2.97 8.39 -1.07
N TYR A 144 -1.83 8.55 -1.76
CA TYR A 144 -1.66 8.10 -3.14
C TYR A 144 -1.84 6.58 -3.25
N GLY A 145 -1.11 5.80 -2.45
CA GLY A 145 -1.18 4.33 -2.45
C GLY A 145 -2.59 3.82 -2.12
N VAL A 146 -3.21 4.38 -1.07
CA VAL A 146 -4.58 4.01 -0.68
C VAL A 146 -5.59 4.36 -1.78
N SER A 147 -5.47 5.55 -2.42
CA SER A 147 -6.36 5.97 -3.52
C SER A 147 -6.25 5.08 -4.75
N LYS A 148 -5.05 4.56 -5.06
CA LYS A 148 -4.85 3.61 -6.17
C LYS A 148 -5.59 2.30 -5.96
N MET A 149 -5.80 1.85 -4.73
CA MET A 149 -6.65 0.68 -4.44
C MET A 149 -8.10 0.91 -4.89
N TRP A 150 -8.55 2.16 -4.97
CA TRP A 150 -9.88 2.58 -5.45
C TRP A 150 -9.91 2.88 -6.96
N LYS A 151 -8.81 2.66 -7.68
CA LYS A 151 -8.64 3.03 -9.10
C LYS A 151 -8.88 4.53 -9.37
N VAL A 152 -8.76 5.38 -8.37
CA VAL A 152 -8.84 6.83 -8.52
C VAL A 152 -7.48 7.36 -8.96
N ASP A 153 -7.49 8.28 -9.92
CA ASP A 153 -6.28 9.00 -10.29
C ASP A 153 -6.01 10.12 -9.27
N PRO A 154 -4.94 9.99 -8.46
CA PRO A 154 -4.66 10.97 -7.42
C PRO A 154 -4.03 12.26 -7.95
N THR A 155 -3.75 12.37 -9.25
CA THR A 155 -3.12 13.56 -9.86
C THR A 155 -4.11 14.63 -10.28
N GLN A 156 -5.41 14.36 -10.23
CA GLN A 156 -6.46 15.30 -10.65
C GLN A 156 -6.69 16.47 -9.69
N GLU A 157 -6.15 16.39 -8.46
CA GLU A 157 -6.28 17.47 -7.47
C GLU A 157 -5.22 18.57 -7.71
N GLY A 158 -5.63 19.83 -7.58
CA GLY A 158 -4.68 20.95 -7.61
C GLY A 158 -3.65 20.87 -6.47
N PHE A 159 -2.41 21.27 -6.73
CA PHE A 159 -1.28 21.15 -5.79
C PHE A 159 -1.59 21.66 -4.38
N LEU A 160 -2.15 22.87 -4.26
CA LEU A 160 -2.43 23.48 -2.95
C LEU A 160 -3.55 22.74 -2.19
N ALA A 161 -4.62 22.34 -2.90
CA ALA A 161 -5.70 21.56 -2.32
C ALA A 161 -5.21 20.18 -1.84
N ALA A 162 -4.35 19.52 -2.61
CA ALA A 162 -3.75 18.25 -2.23
C ALA A 162 -2.91 18.40 -0.96
N LYS A 163 -2.06 19.44 -0.86
CA LYS A 163 -1.22 19.70 0.32
C LYS A 163 -2.02 20.04 1.57
N LEU A 164 -3.12 20.81 1.43
CA LEU A 164 -4.01 21.09 2.55
C LEU A 164 -4.71 19.82 3.06
N LYS A 165 -5.18 18.97 2.15
CA LYS A 165 -5.76 17.67 2.52
C LYS A 165 -4.73 16.72 3.13
N ASP A 166 -3.47 16.74 2.66
CA ASP A 166 -2.38 15.97 3.26
C ASP A 166 -2.12 16.44 4.70
N LEU A 167 -2.14 17.77 4.95
CA LEU A 167 -1.99 18.33 6.30
C LEU A 167 -3.15 17.94 7.22
N ILE A 168 -4.38 18.04 6.74
CA ILE A 168 -5.58 17.62 7.50
C ILE A 168 -5.51 16.12 7.80
N GLY A 169 -5.09 15.30 6.81
CA GLY A 169 -4.89 13.87 6.97
C GLY A 169 -3.83 13.56 8.02
N LEU A 170 -2.71 14.29 8.02
CA LEU A 170 -1.63 14.13 8.99
C LEU A 170 -2.10 14.48 10.41
N ILE A 171 -2.76 15.63 10.59
CA ILE A 171 -3.31 16.06 11.88
C ILE A 171 -4.34 15.05 12.39
N GLY A 172 -5.27 14.63 11.53
CA GLY A 172 -6.29 13.66 11.90
C GLY A 172 -5.69 12.29 12.27
N LEU A 173 -4.63 11.87 11.60
CA LEU A 173 -3.91 10.64 11.96
C LEU A 173 -3.19 10.78 13.30
N LEU A 174 -2.58 11.93 13.57
CA LEU A 174 -1.98 12.22 14.88
C LEU A 174 -3.02 12.16 16.00
N VAL A 175 -4.20 12.74 15.78
CA VAL A 175 -5.32 12.67 16.74
C VAL A 175 -5.76 11.21 16.92
N ALA A 176 -5.90 10.44 15.83
CA ALA A 176 -6.24 9.02 15.90
C ALA A 176 -5.21 8.21 16.70
N PHE A 177 -3.91 8.49 16.52
CA PHE A 177 -2.84 7.88 17.31
C PHE A 177 -2.91 8.27 18.78
N VAL A 178 -3.12 9.55 19.11
CA VAL A 178 -3.25 10.02 20.50
C VAL A 178 -4.41 9.30 21.18
N ILE A 179 -5.55 9.16 20.51
CA ILE A 179 -6.70 8.41 21.02
C ILE A 179 -6.34 6.94 21.20
N ALA A 180 -5.73 6.30 20.19
CA ALA A 180 -5.35 4.88 20.23
C ALA A 180 -4.32 4.59 21.34
N PHE A 181 -3.30 5.45 21.48
CA PHE A 181 -2.32 5.33 22.58
C PHE A 181 -2.97 5.60 23.94
N GLY A 182 -3.88 6.57 24.05
CA GLY A 182 -4.66 6.83 25.26
C GLY A 182 -5.48 5.61 25.67
N VAL A 183 -6.20 5.01 24.74
CA VAL A 183 -6.97 3.76 24.96
C VAL A 183 -6.04 2.63 25.40
N THR A 184 -4.90 2.46 24.73
CA THR A 184 -3.91 1.44 25.07
C THR A 184 -3.27 1.69 26.45
N ALA A 185 -2.94 2.94 26.78
CA ALA A 185 -2.37 3.32 28.07
C ALA A 185 -3.35 3.04 29.22
N VAL A 186 -4.63 3.32 29.03
CA VAL A 186 -5.68 2.96 29.99
C VAL A 186 -5.75 1.44 30.18
N GLY A 187 -5.70 0.67 29.09
CA GLY A 187 -5.70 -0.80 29.17
C GLY A 187 -4.44 -1.37 29.84
N ALA A 188 -3.28 -0.74 29.61
CA ALA A 188 -1.99 -1.17 30.16
C ALA A 188 -1.71 -0.67 31.59
N SER A 189 -2.43 0.35 32.07
CA SER A 189 -2.17 1.04 33.35
C SER A 189 -2.41 0.22 34.62
N GLY A 190 -2.72 -1.07 34.47
CA GLY A 190 -3.11 -1.93 35.59
C GLY A 190 -4.47 -1.54 36.21
N LEU A 191 -5.22 -0.62 35.59
CA LEU A 191 -6.58 -0.28 36.03
C LEU A 191 -7.46 -1.51 36.11
N THR A 192 -7.35 -2.41 35.14
CA THR A 192 -8.06 -3.70 35.18
C THR A 192 -7.69 -4.51 36.42
N GLY A 193 -6.41 -4.59 36.78
CA GLY A 193 -5.94 -5.23 37.99
C GLY A 193 -6.46 -4.53 39.27
N ARG A 194 -6.39 -3.20 39.32
CA ARG A 194 -6.90 -2.39 40.45
C ARG A 194 -8.42 -2.49 40.61
N VAL A 195 -9.16 -2.54 39.54
CA VAL A 195 -10.62 -2.75 39.54
C VAL A 195 -10.93 -4.17 40.04
N ILE A 196 -10.22 -5.18 39.56
CA ILE A 196 -10.33 -6.57 40.02
C ILE A 196 -10.04 -6.68 41.52
N GLU A 197 -8.98 -6.03 41.97
CA GLU A 197 -8.58 -6.01 43.39
C GLU A 197 -9.63 -5.28 44.24
N LYS A 198 -10.10 -4.10 43.84
CA LYS A 198 -11.15 -3.36 44.55
C LYS A 198 -12.49 -4.08 44.59
N LEU A 199 -12.80 -4.89 43.61
CA LEU A 199 -14.00 -5.71 43.56
C LEU A 199 -13.83 -7.04 44.34
N GLY A 200 -12.64 -7.28 44.91
CA GLY A 200 -12.38 -8.52 45.64
C GLY A 200 -12.32 -9.77 44.78
N LEU A 201 -12.14 -9.61 43.47
CA LEU A 201 -12.18 -10.68 42.47
C LEU A 201 -10.80 -11.34 42.26
N SER A 202 -9.75 -10.86 42.94
CA SER A 202 -8.36 -11.36 42.78
C SER A 202 -8.18 -12.83 43.12
N HIS A 203 -9.11 -13.42 43.92
CA HIS A 203 -9.07 -14.83 44.33
C HIS A 203 -9.75 -15.77 43.33
N ILE A 204 -10.37 -15.27 42.26
CA ILE A 204 -11.08 -16.11 41.30
C ILE A 204 -10.05 -16.80 40.39
N PRO A 205 -10.03 -18.15 40.29
CA PRO A 205 -9.18 -18.83 39.33
C PRO A 205 -9.52 -18.42 37.91
N GLY A 206 -8.50 -18.01 37.14
CA GLY A 206 -8.69 -17.57 35.76
C GLY A 206 -8.86 -16.07 35.56
N ILE A 207 -8.80 -15.21 36.59
CA ILE A 207 -8.89 -13.75 36.48
C ILE A 207 -7.79 -13.16 35.55
N SER A 208 -6.63 -13.83 35.47
CA SER A 208 -5.55 -13.44 34.53
C SER A 208 -5.97 -13.57 33.08
N TYR A 209 -6.80 -14.56 32.73
CA TYR A 209 -7.34 -14.68 31.36
C TYR A 209 -8.32 -13.54 31.02
N LEU A 210 -9.11 -13.12 32.03
CA LEU A 210 -9.99 -11.95 31.84
C LEU A 210 -9.19 -10.67 31.62
N SER A 211 -8.12 -10.45 32.38
CA SER A 211 -7.23 -9.31 32.21
C SER A 211 -6.56 -9.31 30.82
N PHE A 212 -6.12 -10.47 30.35
CA PHE A 212 -5.58 -10.66 29.02
C PHE A 212 -6.62 -10.38 27.93
N ALA A 213 -7.84 -10.90 28.07
CA ALA A 213 -8.93 -10.65 27.13
C ALA A 213 -9.29 -9.16 27.05
N VAL A 214 -9.36 -8.46 28.18
CA VAL A 214 -9.60 -7.02 28.22
C VAL A 214 -8.48 -6.26 27.52
N ALA A 215 -7.22 -6.58 27.79
CA ALA A 215 -6.07 -5.95 27.13
C ALA A 215 -6.08 -6.18 25.61
N LEU A 216 -6.43 -7.38 25.17
CA LEU A 216 -6.57 -7.73 23.75
C LEU A 216 -7.69 -6.92 23.07
N ILE A 217 -8.87 -6.83 23.72
CA ILE A 217 -10.02 -6.06 23.18
C ILE A 217 -9.65 -4.56 23.07
N VAL A 218 -9.00 -4.01 24.10
CA VAL A 218 -8.53 -2.62 24.11
C VAL A 218 -7.53 -2.38 22.98
N GLY A 219 -6.58 -3.29 22.79
CA GLY A 219 -5.62 -3.24 21.69
C GLY A 219 -6.28 -3.31 20.30
N LEU A 220 -7.24 -4.24 20.12
CA LEU A 220 -8.02 -4.35 18.89
C LEU A 220 -8.84 -3.10 18.61
N LEU A 221 -9.46 -2.49 19.64
CA LEU A 221 -10.21 -1.25 19.49
C LEU A 221 -9.30 -0.09 19.07
N ALA A 222 -8.13 0.04 19.68
CA ALA A 222 -7.15 1.06 19.31
C ALA A 222 -6.70 0.89 17.83
N ASN A 223 -6.35 -0.34 17.45
CA ASN A 223 -5.98 -0.65 16.06
C ASN A 223 -7.14 -0.36 15.10
N PHE A 224 -8.36 -0.77 15.46
CA PHE A 224 -9.57 -0.53 14.66
C PHE A 224 -9.79 0.96 14.38
N LEU A 225 -9.66 1.83 15.39
CA LEU A 225 -9.83 3.28 15.21
C LEU A 225 -8.81 3.86 14.21
N VAL A 226 -7.55 3.44 14.30
CA VAL A 226 -6.50 3.88 13.38
C VAL A 226 -6.78 3.36 11.96
N PHE A 227 -7.08 2.07 11.79
CA PHE A 227 -7.42 1.51 10.49
C PHE A 227 -8.68 2.14 9.89
N LEU A 228 -9.70 2.40 10.71
CA LEU A 228 -10.92 3.07 10.26
C LEU A 228 -10.61 4.47 9.74
N TRP A 229 -9.79 5.24 10.46
CA TRP A 229 -9.34 6.54 9.99
C TRP A 229 -8.60 6.43 8.65
N LEU A 230 -7.62 5.53 8.56
CA LEU A 230 -6.81 5.36 7.36
C LEU A 230 -7.63 4.90 6.15
N ILE A 231 -8.58 3.97 6.33
CA ILE A 231 -9.39 3.44 5.23
C ILE A 231 -10.49 4.42 4.81
N LYS A 232 -11.10 5.14 5.76
CA LYS A 232 -12.23 6.03 5.49
C LYS A 232 -11.80 7.40 4.93
N PHE A 233 -10.73 7.98 5.47
CA PHE A 233 -10.39 9.39 5.22
C PHE A 233 -9.15 9.59 4.35
N MET A 234 -8.31 8.56 4.15
CA MET A 234 -7.12 8.70 3.31
C MET A 234 -7.38 8.63 1.80
N PRO A 235 -8.31 7.78 1.30
CA PRO A 235 -8.59 7.75 -0.13
C PRO A 235 -9.09 9.10 -0.63
N ARG A 236 -8.73 9.45 -1.86
CA ARG A 236 -9.24 10.66 -2.55
C ARG A 236 -10.59 10.41 -3.21
N THR A 237 -11.43 9.65 -2.55
CA THR A 237 -12.78 9.30 -2.99
C THR A 237 -13.70 9.09 -1.78
N SER A 238 -15.00 9.09 -2.02
CA SER A 238 -15.96 8.75 -0.97
C SER A 238 -15.94 7.25 -0.71
N VAL A 239 -15.68 6.86 0.53
CA VAL A 239 -15.67 5.46 0.96
C VAL A 239 -16.97 5.16 1.70
N PRO A 240 -17.74 4.11 1.36
CA PRO A 240 -18.92 3.71 2.13
C PRO A 240 -18.52 3.34 3.57
N MET A 241 -19.27 3.83 4.55
CA MET A 241 -18.93 3.61 5.96
C MET A 241 -18.94 2.13 6.34
N ARG A 242 -19.90 1.38 5.82
CA ARG A 242 -20.01 -0.06 6.06
C ARG A 242 -18.79 -0.81 5.56
N SER A 243 -18.33 -0.52 4.34
CA SER A 243 -17.12 -1.10 3.76
C SER A 243 -15.88 -0.74 4.55
N ALA A 244 -15.75 0.52 5.00
CA ALA A 244 -14.65 1.00 5.83
C ALA A 244 -14.59 0.28 7.18
N VAL A 245 -15.73 0.11 7.86
CA VAL A 245 -15.82 -0.57 9.17
C VAL A 245 -15.39 -2.04 9.06
N HIS A 246 -15.91 -2.78 8.06
CA HIS A 246 -15.52 -4.18 7.87
C HIS A 246 -14.02 -4.31 7.56
N ALA A 247 -13.50 -3.48 6.66
CA ALA A 247 -12.08 -3.50 6.32
C ALA A 247 -11.19 -3.10 7.50
N ALA A 248 -11.62 -2.15 8.33
CA ALA A 248 -10.93 -1.75 9.54
C ALA A 248 -10.89 -2.85 10.60
N MET A 249 -11.97 -3.61 10.75
CA MET A 249 -11.99 -4.79 11.63
C MET A 249 -11.01 -5.86 11.16
N ILE A 250 -11.02 -6.16 9.85
CA ILE A 250 -10.04 -7.10 9.26
C ILE A 250 -8.61 -6.59 9.49
N GLY A 251 -8.36 -5.30 9.27
CA GLY A 251 -7.06 -4.67 9.48
C GLY A 251 -6.60 -4.73 10.94
N ALA A 252 -7.48 -4.44 11.88
CA ALA A 252 -7.17 -4.52 13.31
C ALA A 252 -6.76 -5.93 13.73
N VAL A 253 -7.50 -6.95 13.31
CA VAL A 253 -7.19 -8.35 13.60
C VAL A 253 -5.89 -8.78 12.90
N ALA A 254 -5.74 -8.47 11.61
CA ALA A 254 -4.54 -8.80 10.85
C ALA A 254 -3.28 -8.16 11.46
N PHE A 255 -3.40 -6.90 11.91
CA PHE A 255 -2.30 -6.20 12.56
C PHE A 255 -1.97 -6.76 13.94
N GLU A 256 -2.98 -7.18 14.71
CA GLU A 256 -2.75 -7.84 16.00
C GLU A 256 -1.98 -9.16 15.82
N ILE A 257 -2.40 -9.99 14.87
CA ILE A 257 -1.70 -11.23 14.50
C ILE A 257 -0.28 -10.91 14.05
N PHE A 258 -0.12 -9.90 13.20
CA PHE A 258 1.18 -9.49 12.70
C PHE A 258 2.12 -9.05 13.82
N LYS A 259 1.65 -8.29 14.81
CA LYS A 259 2.47 -7.90 15.98
C LYS A 259 3.01 -9.10 16.73
N GLN A 260 2.20 -10.13 16.94
CA GLN A 260 2.63 -11.36 17.62
C GLN A 260 3.72 -12.09 16.81
N LEU A 261 3.51 -12.22 15.49
CA LEU A 261 4.51 -12.84 14.60
C LEU A 261 5.81 -12.02 14.53
N ALA A 262 5.71 -10.70 14.48
CA ALA A 262 6.85 -9.80 14.47
C ALA A 262 7.68 -9.95 15.77
N ASN A 263 7.02 -10.00 16.93
CA ASN A 263 7.71 -10.22 18.20
C ASN A 263 8.49 -11.53 18.21
N MET A 264 7.90 -12.63 17.71
CA MET A 264 8.59 -13.92 17.62
C MET A 264 9.80 -13.86 16.67
N PHE A 265 9.66 -13.16 15.56
CA PHE A 265 10.74 -13.01 14.57
C PHE A 265 11.91 -12.20 15.13
N PHE A 266 11.62 -11.05 15.76
CA PHE A 266 12.66 -10.16 16.31
C PHE A 266 13.35 -10.72 17.53
N SER A 267 12.65 -11.46 18.41
CA SER A 267 13.27 -12.07 19.59
C SER A 267 14.33 -13.12 19.22
N ASN A 268 14.18 -13.80 18.09
CA ASN A 268 15.08 -14.86 17.64
C ASN A 268 16.11 -14.41 16.59
N GLY A 269 15.86 -13.31 15.87
CA GLY A 269 16.66 -12.90 14.71
C GLY A 269 17.87 -11.99 15.01
N LEU A 270 17.93 -11.36 16.18
CA LEU A 270 18.95 -10.35 16.50
C LEU A 270 20.21 -10.92 17.18
N SER A 271 20.31 -12.22 17.37
CA SER A 271 21.42 -12.87 18.06
C SER A 271 22.72 -13.00 17.24
N ASN A 272 22.73 -12.57 15.95
CA ASN A 272 23.88 -12.70 15.06
C ASN A 272 24.64 -11.35 14.95
N PRO A 273 25.99 -11.32 14.97
CA PRO A 273 26.77 -10.06 14.90
C PRO A 273 26.46 -9.16 13.70
N ALA A 274 26.20 -9.74 12.52
CA ALA A 274 25.75 -8.98 11.34
C ALA A 274 24.32 -8.41 11.52
N GLY A 275 23.47 -9.13 12.25
CA GLY A 275 22.14 -8.68 12.65
C GLY A 275 22.15 -7.53 13.65
N ALA A 276 23.18 -7.44 14.49
CA ALA A 276 23.28 -6.38 15.50
C ALA A 276 23.50 -4.99 14.85
N THR A 277 24.24 -4.91 13.74
CA THR A 277 24.57 -3.64 13.08
C THR A 277 23.44 -3.14 12.14
N PHE A 278 22.93 -4.01 11.27
CA PHE A 278 21.94 -3.63 10.25
C PHE A 278 20.52 -4.08 10.60
N GLY A 279 20.39 -5.03 11.53
CA GLY A 279 19.11 -5.64 11.92
C GLY A 279 18.04 -4.64 12.35
N PRO A 280 18.35 -3.65 13.21
CA PRO A 280 17.33 -2.68 13.64
C PRO A 280 16.72 -1.89 12.49
N ILE A 281 17.54 -1.39 11.55
CA ILE A 281 17.08 -0.58 10.42
C ILE A 281 16.30 -1.46 9.44
N ILE A 282 16.86 -2.59 9.03
CA ILE A 282 16.19 -3.54 8.14
C ILE A 282 14.92 -4.08 8.79
N GLY A 283 14.97 -4.37 10.08
CA GLY A 283 13.81 -4.83 10.85
C GLY A 283 12.67 -3.83 10.85
N ILE A 284 12.94 -2.55 11.11
CA ILE A 284 11.94 -1.48 11.03
C ILE A 284 11.37 -1.36 9.62
N MET A 285 12.22 -1.43 8.58
CA MET A 285 11.76 -1.36 7.19
C MET A 285 10.84 -2.53 6.85
N VAL A 286 11.20 -3.75 7.23
CA VAL A 286 10.38 -4.95 7.01
C VAL A 286 9.04 -4.83 7.77
N LEU A 287 9.09 -4.42 9.04
CA LEU A 287 7.89 -4.21 9.85
C LEU A 287 6.95 -3.19 9.20
N LEU A 288 7.46 -2.01 8.84
CA LEU A 288 6.68 -0.96 8.19
C LEU A 288 6.12 -1.43 6.84
N TYR A 289 6.91 -2.17 6.05
CA TYR A 289 6.44 -2.71 4.78
C TYR A 289 5.21 -3.62 4.95
N PHE A 290 5.23 -4.53 5.92
CA PHE A 290 4.08 -5.38 6.19
C PHE A 290 2.87 -4.61 6.74
N VAL A 291 3.10 -3.60 7.60
CA VAL A 291 2.03 -2.73 8.11
C VAL A 291 1.31 -2.03 6.95
N TRP A 292 2.06 -1.40 6.04
CA TRP A 292 1.48 -0.72 4.89
C TRP A 292 0.85 -1.68 3.89
N ARG A 293 1.43 -2.86 3.75
CA ARG A 293 0.84 -3.92 2.93
C ARG A 293 -0.50 -4.39 3.47
N ILE A 294 -0.64 -4.58 4.78
CA ILE A 294 -1.91 -4.91 5.44
C ILE A 294 -2.93 -3.79 5.17
N LEU A 295 -2.55 -2.54 5.37
CA LEU A 295 -3.44 -1.40 5.11
C LEU A 295 -3.93 -1.36 3.66
N LEU A 296 -3.04 -1.54 2.69
CA LEU A 296 -3.39 -1.52 1.27
C LEU A 296 -4.27 -2.71 0.88
N TYR A 297 -4.07 -3.91 1.46
CA TYR A 297 -4.99 -5.04 1.30
C TYR A 297 -6.38 -4.73 1.88
N CYS A 298 -6.45 -4.13 3.08
CA CYS A 298 -7.72 -3.71 3.66
C CYS A 298 -8.42 -2.64 2.84
N SER A 299 -7.66 -1.69 2.27
CA SER A 299 -8.18 -0.70 1.33
C SER A 299 -8.71 -1.33 0.03
N ALA A 300 -7.98 -2.31 -0.53
CA ALA A 300 -8.41 -3.07 -1.69
C ALA A 300 -9.69 -3.90 -1.38
N TRP A 301 -9.77 -4.50 -0.18
CA TRP A 301 -10.99 -5.16 0.31
C TRP A 301 -12.17 -4.19 0.33
N ALA A 302 -12.01 -3.02 0.95
CA ALA A 302 -13.06 -2.00 1.01
C ALA A 302 -13.49 -1.55 -0.40
N ALA A 303 -12.54 -1.39 -1.31
CA ALA A 303 -12.78 -0.95 -2.68
C ALA A 303 -13.45 -2.00 -3.58
N THR A 304 -13.46 -3.28 -3.18
CA THR A 304 -14.05 -4.39 -3.94
C THR A 304 -15.32 -4.94 -3.32
N THR A 305 -15.88 -4.29 -2.29
CA THR A 305 -17.23 -4.61 -1.78
C THR A 305 -18.28 -4.24 -2.82
N GLU A 306 -19.42 -4.92 -2.81
CA GLU A 306 -20.53 -4.64 -3.72
C GLU A 306 -21.00 -3.19 -3.62
N GLU A 307 -21.10 -2.66 -2.40
CA GLU A 307 -21.48 -1.28 -2.13
C GLU A 307 -20.50 -0.28 -2.76
N SER A 308 -19.20 -0.56 -2.71
CA SER A 308 -18.15 0.28 -3.29
C SER A 308 -18.13 0.17 -4.82
N LEU A 309 -18.32 -1.01 -5.36
CA LEU A 309 -18.40 -1.23 -6.80
C LEU A 309 -19.64 -0.55 -7.41
N ALA A 310 -20.77 -0.54 -6.71
CA ALA A 310 -21.98 0.16 -7.14
C ALA A 310 -21.81 1.70 -7.22
N GLN A 311 -20.91 2.27 -6.42
CA GLN A 311 -20.57 3.70 -6.46
C GLN A 311 -19.51 4.06 -7.49
N THR A 312 -18.77 3.07 -8.00
CA THR A 312 -17.74 3.30 -9.02
C THR A 312 -18.45 3.40 -10.38
N ALA A 313 -18.30 4.54 -11.05
CA ALA A 313 -18.79 4.68 -12.42
C ALA A 313 -18.15 3.57 -13.29
N VAL A 314 -18.99 2.80 -13.97
CA VAL A 314 -18.50 1.84 -14.95
C VAL A 314 -17.87 2.66 -16.07
N GLU A 315 -16.54 2.52 -16.27
CA GLU A 315 -15.90 3.05 -17.47
C GLU A 315 -16.59 2.40 -18.67
N VAL A 316 -17.38 3.19 -19.37
CA VAL A 316 -17.94 2.76 -20.64
C VAL A 316 -16.76 2.57 -21.60
N PRO A 317 -16.53 1.36 -22.14
CA PRO A 317 -15.47 1.16 -23.11
C PRO A 317 -15.62 2.17 -24.25
N GLU A 318 -14.51 2.73 -24.69
CA GLU A 318 -14.53 3.58 -25.89
C GLU A 318 -15.22 2.83 -27.02
N PRO A 319 -16.06 3.50 -27.84
CA PRO A 319 -16.72 2.86 -28.96
C PRO A 319 -15.72 2.11 -29.82
N ALA A 320 -15.94 0.82 -30.04
CA ALA A 320 -15.06 0.02 -30.86
C ALA A 320 -14.95 0.65 -32.25
N VAL A 321 -13.80 1.24 -32.56
CA VAL A 321 -13.53 1.74 -33.91
C VAL A 321 -13.19 0.56 -34.80
N ILE A 322 -14.22 -0.01 -35.44
CA ILE A 322 -14.03 -1.05 -36.46
C ILE A 322 -13.47 -0.34 -37.70
N ARG A 323 -12.15 -0.34 -37.83
CA ARG A 323 -11.51 0.03 -39.09
C ARG A 323 -11.65 -1.13 -40.05
N VAL A 324 -12.68 -1.09 -40.90
CA VAL A 324 -12.76 -2.01 -42.04
C VAL A 324 -11.65 -1.59 -43.01
N ARG A 325 -10.54 -2.28 -42.97
CA ARG A 325 -9.48 -2.14 -43.96
C ARG A 325 -9.90 -2.89 -45.21
N ASN A 326 -10.59 -2.23 -46.13
CA ASN A 326 -10.80 -2.73 -47.46
C ASN A 326 -9.43 -2.72 -48.19
N GLU A 327 -8.73 -3.83 -48.15
CA GLU A 327 -7.61 -4.08 -49.06
C GLU A 327 -8.20 -4.33 -50.44
N VAL A 328 -8.44 -3.31 -51.17
CA VAL A 328 -8.64 -3.45 -52.60
C VAL A 328 -7.28 -3.88 -53.17
N LYS A 329 -7.11 -5.19 -53.41
CA LYS A 329 -6.03 -5.68 -54.23
C LYS A 329 -6.24 -5.03 -55.62
N GLN A 330 -5.63 -3.88 -55.86
CA GLN A 330 -5.41 -3.38 -57.19
C GLN A 330 -4.49 -4.41 -57.85
N GLY A 331 -5.06 -5.36 -58.58
CA GLY A 331 -4.30 -6.14 -59.54
C GLY A 331 -3.58 -5.15 -60.45
N ALA A 332 -2.30 -5.36 -60.70
CA ALA A 332 -1.54 -4.52 -61.60
C ALA A 332 -2.38 -4.26 -62.85
N PRO A 333 -2.64 -2.98 -63.23
CA PRO A 333 -3.52 -2.68 -64.32
C PRO A 333 -3.05 -3.45 -65.54
N GLY A 334 -3.96 -4.16 -66.19
CA GLY A 334 -3.63 -5.00 -67.37
C GLY A 334 -2.83 -4.28 -68.43
N ALA A 335 -2.91 -2.94 -68.47
CA ALA A 335 -2.07 -2.05 -69.23
C ALA A 335 -0.55 -2.14 -68.92
N ALA A 336 -0.18 -2.43 -67.62
CA ALA A 336 1.23 -2.57 -67.27
C ALA A 336 1.83 -3.91 -67.82
N TRP A 337 1.07 -4.97 -67.81
CA TRP A 337 1.47 -6.25 -68.44
C TRP A 337 1.46 -6.17 -69.98
N ALA A 338 0.53 -5.44 -70.57
CA ALA A 338 0.51 -5.20 -72.01
C ALA A 338 1.72 -4.33 -72.45
N GLY A 339 2.11 -3.35 -71.64
CA GLY A 339 3.31 -2.54 -71.91
C GLY A 339 4.62 -3.34 -71.85
N ILE A 340 4.75 -4.19 -70.86
CA ILE A 340 5.92 -5.09 -70.72
C ILE A 340 5.98 -6.10 -71.87
N GLY A 341 4.86 -6.70 -72.22
CA GLY A 341 4.76 -7.62 -73.38
C GLY A 341 5.10 -6.95 -74.69
N ALA A 342 4.65 -5.73 -74.99
CA ALA A 342 4.97 -4.97 -76.14
C ALA A 342 6.46 -4.59 -76.21
N ALA A 343 7.09 -4.22 -75.09
CA ALA A 343 8.51 -3.89 -75.02
C ALA A 343 9.38 -5.13 -75.37
N PHE A 344 9.05 -6.29 -74.79
CA PHE A 344 9.74 -7.55 -75.14
C PHE A 344 9.48 -8.01 -76.57
N GLY A 345 8.31 -7.77 -77.09
CA GLY A 345 7.98 -8.02 -78.51
C GLY A 345 8.82 -7.20 -79.50
N VAL A 346 8.98 -5.89 -79.22
CA VAL A 346 9.80 -5.00 -80.03
C VAL A 346 11.30 -5.37 -80.00
N VAL A 347 11.80 -5.70 -78.82
CA VAL A 347 13.18 -6.12 -78.64
C VAL A 347 13.43 -7.47 -79.35
N GLY A 348 12.52 -8.41 -79.22
CA GLY A 348 12.58 -9.70 -79.91
C GLY A 348 12.57 -9.55 -81.45
N ALA A 349 11.70 -8.69 -81.99
CA ALA A 349 11.60 -8.41 -83.42
C ALA A 349 12.86 -7.70 -83.96
N THR A 350 13.46 -6.79 -83.19
CA THR A 350 14.71 -6.13 -83.61
C THR A 350 15.92 -7.06 -83.58
N VAL A 351 16.00 -7.97 -82.61
CA VAL A 351 17.06 -8.99 -82.58
C VAL A 351 16.90 -9.99 -83.70
N ALA A 352 15.68 -10.48 -83.96
CA ALA A 352 15.39 -11.39 -85.06
C ALA A 352 15.72 -10.76 -86.44
N SER A 353 15.33 -9.49 -86.65
CA SER A 353 15.62 -8.80 -87.90
C SER A 353 17.12 -8.59 -88.18
N LYS A 354 17.93 -8.45 -87.12
CA LYS A 354 19.40 -8.40 -87.23
C LYS A 354 20.04 -9.76 -87.47
N MET A 355 19.47 -10.84 -86.99
CA MET A 355 19.97 -12.22 -87.21
C MET A 355 19.65 -12.73 -88.60
N PHE A 356 18.56 -12.28 -89.24
CA PHE A 356 18.21 -12.70 -90.60
C PHE A 356 18.78 -11.80 -91.70
N ARG A 357 19.56 -10.76 -91.37
CA ARG A 357 20.24 -9.90 -92.29
C ARG A 357 21.76 -10.14 -92.49
N ARG A 358 22.18 -11.35 -92.12
CA ARG A 358 23.55 -11.82 -92.49
C ARG A 358 23.48 -12.99 -93.41
#